data_70d1a6187609cb47a665229447569686
#
_entry.id   70d1a6187609cb47a665229447569686
#
_cell.length_a   1.000
_cell.length_b   1.000
_cell.length_c   1.000
_cell.angle_alpha   90.00
_cell.angle_beta   90.00
_cell.angle_gamma   90.00
#
_symmetry.space_group_name_H-M   'P 1'
#
loop_
_entity.id
_entity.type
_entity.pdbx_description
1 polymer ?
#
loop_
_entity_poly.entity_id
_entity_poly.type
_entity_poly.pdbx_seq_one_letter_code
_entity_poly.pdbx_strand_id
1 'polypeptide(L)'
;MDITNKKNIFDYDVNNFNFSELFVKHLSSFNIDNLQNLHSHLPKTLLPKEVVNVENDQSMPIYKILYKIDKGYDLNNSDQSGIFLNTYKEFVHHLSSTIFKEKLIYQRKPTLRIHLPENKSVGGFHRDRDYNHPIEEINIWVPITSAFNTNTIWIESEFDKADYSPMNLNF
;
A
#
# COMPACT_ATOMS: atom_id res chain seq x y z
N MET A 1 -18.62 -15.74 -5.05
CA MET A 1 -17.97 -15.85 -3.72
C MET A 1 -18.44 -14.65 -2.93
N ASP A 2 -19.10 -14.85 -1.82
CA ASP A 2 -19.51 -13.70 -0.99
C ASP A 2 -18.28 -13.21 -0.21
N ILE A 3 -17.62 -12.17 -0.75
CA ILE A 3 -16.44 -11.57 -0.14
C ILE A 3 -16.79 -10.37 0.75
N THR A 4 -18.08 -10.03 0.83
CA THR A 4 -18.53 -8.77 1.41
C THR A 4 -18.46 -8.69 2.93
N ASN A 5 -18.22 -9.80 3.63
CA ASN A 5 -18.24 -9.82 5.10
C ASN A 5 -17.17 -10.71 5.74
N LYS A 6 -16.11 -11.06 5.01
CA LYS A 6 -15.05 -11.92 5.53
C LYS A 6 -13.67 -11.36 5.20
N LYS A 7 -12.80 -11.46 6.19
CA LYS A 7 -11.36 -11.34 6.03
C LYS A 7 -10.87 -12.39 5.03
N ASN A 8 -10.48 -11.95 3.85
CA ASN A 8 -9.97 -12.85 2.82
C ASN A 8 -8.49 -12.55 2.57
N ILE A 9 -7.65 -13.58 2.58
CA ILE A 9 -6.25 -13.50 2.20
C ILE A 9 -6.11 -14.30 0.91
N PHE A 10 -5.47 -13.70 -0.07
CA PHE A 10 -5.21 -14.30 -1.36
C PHE A 10 -3.72 -14.22 -1.65
N ASP A 11 -3.17 -15.32 -2.15
CA ASP A 11 -1.82 -15.34 -2.69
C ASP A 11 -1.82 -14.86 -4.14
N TYR A 12 -0.75 -14.21 -4.55
CA TYR A 12 -0.50 -13.85 -5.92
C TYR A 12 0.96 -14.11 -6.30
N ASP A 13 1.22 -14.27 -7.59
CA ASP A 13 2.58 -14.51 -8.09
C ASP A 13 3.40 -13.22 -8.09
N VAL A 14 4.28 -13.09 -7.11
CA VAL A 14 5.18 -11.94 -6.96
C VAL A 14 6.19 -11.82 -8.11
N ASN A 15 6.47 -12.88 -8.88
CA ASN A 15 7.34 -12.79 -10.05
C ASN A 15 6.64 -12.03 -11.19
N ASN A 16 5.32 -12.15 -11.28
CA ASN A 16 4.51 -11.43 -12.26
C ASN A 16 4.18 -10.00 -11.80
N PHE A 17 4.03 -9.80 -10.48
CA PHE A 17 3.60 -8.53 -9.90
C PHE A 17 4.55 -8.08 -8.79
N ASN A 18 5.82 -7.89 -9.13
CA ASN A 18 6.87 -7.56 -8.15
C ASN A 18 6.88 -6.06 -7.81
N PHE A 19 5.88 -5.62 -7.05
CA PHE A 19 5.78 -4.23 -6.60
C PHE A 19 6.98 -3.81 -5.75
N SER A 20 7.51 -4.70 -4.91
CA SER A 20 8.67 -4.40 -4.07
C SER A 20 9.89 -4.02 -4.91
N GLU A 21 10.21 -4.80 -5.94
CA GLU A 21 11.32 -4.52 -6.84
C GLU A 21 11.13 -3.19 -7.59
N LEU A 22 9.91 -2.87 -8.00
CA LEU A 22 9.62 -1.62 -8.68
C LEU A 22 9.90 -0.41 -7.77
N PHE A 23 9.55 -0.49 -6.49
CA PHE A 23 9.87 0.56 -5.53
C PHE A 23 11.36 0.64 -5.22
N VAL A 24 12.04 -0.49 -5.07
CA VAL A 24 13.51 -0.53 -4.88
C VAL A 24 14.22 0.12 -6.06
N LYS A 25 13.84 -0.21 -7.29
CA LYS A 25 14.42 0.43 -8.50
C LYS A 25 14.22 1.93 -8.50
N HIS A 26 13.07 2.41 -8.05
CA HIS A 26 12.81 3.85 -7.97
C HIS A 26 13.65 4.54 -6.89
N LEU A 27 14.02 3.83 -5.85
CA LEU A 27 14.86 4.32 -4.76
C LEU A 27 16.35 4.00 -4.95
N SER A 28 16.75 3.51 -6.12
CA SER A 28 18.12 3.09 -6.39
C SER A 28 19.18 4.19 -6.16
N SER A 29 18.82 5.46 -6.35
CA SER A 29 19.70 6.59 -6.06
C SER A 29 20.07 6.73 -4.58
N PHE A 30 19.37 6.07 -3.69
CA PHE A 30 19.62 6.04 -2.25
C PHE A 30 20.30 4.73 -1.79
N ASN A 31 20.69 3.86 -2.72
CA ASN A 31 21.28 2.54 -2.43
C ASN A 31 20.37 1.67 -1.54
N ILE A 32 19.07 1.72 -1.79
CA ILE A 32 18.07 0.93 -1.08
C ILE A 32 17.89 -0.39 -1.82
N ASP A 33 18.21 -1.48 -1.15
CA ASP A 33 18.03 -2.85 -1.61
C ASP A 33 16.92 -3.58 -0.85
N ASN A 34 16.53 -3.07 0.30
CA ASN A 34 15.51 -3.66 1.16
C ASN A 34 14.57 -2.59 1.73
N LEU A 35 13.33 -2.61 1.30
CA LEU A 35 12.30 -1.67 1.76
C LEU A 35 11.94 -1.84 3.24
N GLN A 36 12.15 -3.01 3.83
CA GLN A 36 11.90 -3.25 5.26
C GLN A 36 12.78 -2.35 6.14
N ASN A 37 13.98 -2.03 5.65
CA ASN A 37 14.96 -1.18 6.34
C ASN A 37 15.04 0.23 5.77
N LEU A 38 14.01 0.68 5.07
CA LEU A 38 13.95 1.97 4.40
C LEU A 38 14.42 3.13 5.30
N HIS A 39 13.95 3.16 6.54
CA HIS A 39 14.27 4.19 7.53
C HIS A 39 15.76 4.28 7.90
N SER A 40 16.53 3.21 7.73
CA SER A 40 17.95 3.15 8.04
C SER A 40 18.85 3.68 6.92
N HIS A 41 18.34 3.69 5.71
CA HIS A 41 19.12 4.04 4.50
C HIS A 41 18.77 5.42 3.94
N LEU A 42 17.59 5.94 4.28
CA LEU A 42 17.18 7.24 3.78
C LEU A 42 17.90 8.40 4.50
N PRO A 43 18.27 9.45 3.75
CA PRO A 43 18.71 10.70 4.36
C PRO A 43 17.68 11.21 5.36
N LYS A 44 18.14 11.71 6.51
CA LYS A 44 17.25 12.27 7.55
C LYS A 44 16.33 13.39 7.03
N THR A 45 16.72 14.06 5.96
CA THR A 45 15.93 15.10 5.29
C THR A 45 14.68 14.56 4.60
N LEU A 46 14.63 13.26 4.33
CA LEU A 46 13.47 12.59 3.73
C LEU A 46 12.54 11.97 4.77
N LEU A 47 13.02 11.84 6.01
CA LEU A 47 12.25 11.32 7.13
C LEU A 47 11.51 12.45 7.85
N PRO A 48 10.46 12.16 8.60
CA PRO A 48 9.78 13.17 9.41
C PRO A 48 10.75 13.76 10.43
N LYS A 49 10.66 15.07 10.66
CA LYS A 49 11.51 15.77 11.64
C LYS A 49 11.20 15.36 13.07
N GLU A 50 9.94 15.03 13.33
CA GLU A 50 9.46 14.55 14.62
C GLU A 50 8.67 13.26 14.40
N VAL A 51 9.15 12.18 14.97
CA VAL A 51 8.57 10.84 14.81
C VAL A 51 7.19 10.72 15.46
N VAL A 52 6.88 11.57 16.42
CA VAL A 52 5.78 11.35 17.37
C VAL A 52 4.42 11.90 16.93
N ASN A 53 4.32 12.77 15.93
CA ASN A 53 3.06 13.46 15.60
C ASN A 53 2.76 13.66 14.10
N VAL A 54 3.30 12.86 13.22
CA VAL A 54 2.95 12.98 11.81
C VAL A 54 1.62 12.28 11.57
N GLU A 55 0.55 13.04 11.63
CA GLU A 55 -0.80 12.54 11.32
C GLU A 55 -1.03 12.30 9.83
N ASN A 56 -0.10 12.74 8.98
CA ASN A 56 -0.27 12.67 7.54
C ASN A 56 1.03 12.24 6.85
N ASP A 57 1.12 10.97 6.47
CA ASP A 57 2.25 10.40 5.72
C ASP A 57 2.54 11.16 4.42
N GLN A 58 1.52 11.78 3.84
CA GLN A 58 1.66 12.53 2.58
C GLN A 58 2.52 13.79 2.72
N SER A 59 2.77 14.25 3.93
CA SER A 59 3.67 15.39 4.20
C SER A 59 5.15 15.02 4.13
N MET A 60 5.48 13.74 4.28
CA MET A 60 6.86 13.28 4.29
C MET A 60 7.53 13.42 2.92
N PRO A 61 8.77 13.93 2.85
CA PRO A 61 9.50 14.04 1.59
C PRO A 61 9.65 12.70 0.86
N ILE A 62 9.89 11.60 1.58
CA ILE A 62 9.96 10.26 0.99
C ILE A 62 8.65 9.87 0.32
N TYR A 63 7.52 10.19 0.92
CA TYR A 63 6.21 9.93 0.33
C TYR A 63 6.07 10.66 -1.01
N LYS A 64 6.54 11.91 -1.10
CA LYS A 64 6.52 12.69 -2.35
C LYS A 64 7.37 12.07 -3.45
N ILE A 65 8.49 11.43 -3.10
CA ILE A 65 9.34 10.72 -4.05
C ILE A 65 8.61 9.49 -4.58
N LEU A 66 8.09 8.65 -3.70
CA LEU A 66 7.34 7.45 -4.07
C LEU A 66 6.00 7.79 -4.73
N TYR A 67 5.39 8.88 -4.34
CA TYR A 67 4.13 9.37 -4.91
C TYR A 67 4.29 9.92 -6.34
N LYS A 68 5.49 10.32 -6.76
CA LYS A 68 5.76 10.66 -8.17
C LYS A 68 5.57 9.44 -9.08
N ILE A 69 5.92 8.25 -8.60
CA ILE A 69 5.62 6.99 -9.31
C ILE A 69 4.10 6.88 -9.50
N ASP A 70 3.38 7.09 -8.42
CA ASP A 70 1.94 6.96 -8.36
C ASP A 70 1.22 7.96 -9.27
N LYS A 71 1.67 9.20 -9.35
CA LYS A 71 0.98 10.24 -10.14
C LYS A 71 1.30 10.26 -11.62
N GLY A 72 2.20 9.41 -12.10
CA GLY A 72 2.60 9.43 -13.50
C GLY A 72 3.10 10.82 -13.94
N TYR A 73 3.69 11.56 -13.02
CA TYR A 73 4.19 12.91 -13.30
C TYR A 73 5.37 12.91 -14.25
N ASP A 74 5.97 11.75 -14.48
CA ASP A 74 7.08 11.59 -15.38
C ASP A 74 6.76 10.63 -16.52
N LEU A 75 5.58 10.76 -17.07
CA LEU A 75 5.21 10.03 -18.30
C LEU A 75 6.15 10.33 -19.47
N ASN A 76 6.94 11.39 -19.36
CA ASN A 76 7.85 11.80 -20.43
C ASN A 76 9.32 11.44 -20.19
N ASN A 77 9.73 11.03 -18.97
CA ASN A 77 11.16 10.92 -18.65
C ASN A 77 11.60 9.70 -17.85
N SER A 78 10.73 8.83 -17.37
CA SER A 78 11.20 7.57 -16.79
C SER A 78 10.29 6.40 -17.15
N ASP A 79 10.87 5.39 -17.79
CA ASP A 79 10.25 4.10 -18.05
C ASP A 79 9.67 3.44 -16.78
N GLN A 80 10.13 3.87 -15.60
CA GLN A 80 9.79 3.24 -14.33
C GLN A 80 8.37 3.54 -13.84
N SER A 81 7.87 4.76 -14.00
CA SER A 81 6.48 5.07 -13.62
C SER A 81 5.46 4.39 -14.53
N GLY A 82 5.77 4.30 -15.81
CA GLY A 82 4.95 3.55 -16.77
C GLY A 82 4.89 2.06 -16.44
N ILE A 83 6.00 1.45 -16.05
CA ILE A 83 6.08 0.05 -15.65
C ILE A 83 5.22 -0.19 -14.39
N PHE A 84 5.34 0.64 -13.36
CA PHE A 84 4.54 0.50 -12.15
C PHE A 84 3.04 0.54 -12.43
N LEU A 85 2.57 1.56 -13.14
CA LEU A 85 1.14 1.71 -13.45
C LEU A 85 0.62 0.59 -14.35
N ASN A 86 1.44 0.10 -15.28
CA ASN A 86 1.08 -1.05 -16.11
C ASN A 86 0.99 -2.32 -15.27
N THR A 87 1.98 -2.60 -14.41
CA THR A 87 1.94 -3.74 -13.48
C THR A 87 0.72 -3.67 -12.56
N TYR A 88 0.41 -2.49 -12.03
CA TYR A 88 -0.80 -2.29 -11.23
C TYR A 88 -2.08 -2.59 -12.02
N LYS A 89 -2.19 -2.09 -13.23
CA LYS A 89 -3.33 -2.36 -14.12
C LYS A 89 -3.48 -3.85 -14.42
N GLU A 90 -2.38 -4.52 -14.75
CA GLU A 90 -2.37 -5.96 -15.01
C GLU A 90 -2.74 -6.75 -13.74
N PHE A 91 -2.26 -6.31 -12.57
CA PHE A 91 -2.66 -6.89 -11.29
C PHE A 91 -4.16 -6.77 -11.05
N VAL A 92 -4.76 -5.60 -11.28
CA VAL A 92 -6.22 -5.42 -11.14
C VAL A 92 -6.98 -6.30 -12.14
N HIS A 93 -6.50 -6.45 -13.37
CA HIS A 93 -7.09 -7.37 -14.33
C HIS A 93 -6.99 -8.84 -13.88
N HIS A 94 -5.86 -9.21 -13.28
CA HIS A 94 -5.68 -10.53 -12.68
C HIS A 94 -6.71 -10.76 -11.55
N LEU A 95 -6.85 -9.83 -10.62
CA LEU A 95 -7.85 -9.92 -9.54
C LEU A 95 -9.27 -10.03 -10.10
N SER A 96 -9.62 -9.21 -11.10
CA SER A 96 -10.92 -9.23 -11.77
C SER A 96 -11.23 -10.60 -12.36
N SER A 97 -10.26 -11.24 -13.01
CA SER A 97 -10.45 -12.52 -13.70
C SER A 97 -10.39 -13.75 -12.80
N THR A 98 -9.53 -13.71 -11.76
CA THR A 98 -9.25 -14.90 -10.94
C THR A 98 -10.04 -14.92 -9.63
N ILE A 99 -10.14 -13.78 -8.97
CA ILE A 99 -10.74 -13.68 -7.63
C ILE A 99 -12.20 -13.25 -7.72
N PHE A 100 -12.45 -12.08 -8.30
CA PHE A 100 -13.80 -11.52 -8.35
C PHE A 100 -14.66 -12.14 -9.45
N LYS A 101 -14.08 -12.54 -10.56
CA LYS A 101 -14.75 -13.10 -11.74
C LYS A 101 -15.80 -12.16 -12.33
N GLU A 102 -15.55 -10.87 -12.21
CA GLU A 102 -16.40 -9.79 -12.71
C GLU A 102 -15.58 -8.56 -13.08
N LYS A 103 -16.20 -7.63 -13.79
CA LYS A 103 -15.58 -6.35 -14.13
C LYS A 103 -15.51 -5.46 -12.89
N LEU A 104 -14.34 -4.94 -12.61
CA LEU A 104 -14.09 -4.03 -11.51
C LEU A 104 -14.03 -2.58 -11.99
N ILE A 105 -14.62 -1.70 -11.21
CA ILE A 105 -14.30 -0.28 -11.23
C ILE A 105 -13.26 -0.07 -10.14
N TYR A 106 -12.12 0.48 -10.48
CA TYR A 106 -11.01 0.59 -9.55
C TYR A 106 -10.37 1.96 -9.56
N GLN A 107 -9.72 2.28 -8.49
CA GLN A 107 -8.95 3.51 -8.34
C GLN A 107 -7.83 3.55 -9.39
N ARG A 108 -7.78 4.60 -10.20
CA ARG A 108 -6.80 4.73 -11.28
C ARG A 108 -5.35 4.61 -10.78
N LYS A 109 -5.10 5.04 -9.56
CA LYS A 109 -3.80 5.02 -8.88
C LYS A 109 -4.00 4.44 -7.50
N PRO A 110 -3.20 3.44 -7.10
CA PRO A 110 -3.30 2.88 -5.75
C PRO A 110 -2.88 3.91 -4.71
N THR A 111 -3.38 3.77 -3.50
CA THR A 111 -2.90 4.55 -2.36
C THR A 111 -1.68 3.86 -1.77
N LEU A 112 -0.55 4.56 -1.73
CA LEU A 112 0.66 4.08 -1.08
C LEU A 112 0.64 4.45 0.40
N ARG A 113 0.98 3.50 1.25
CA ARG A 113 1.16 3.72 2.69
C ARG A 113 2.59 3.35 3.09
N ILE A 114 3.21 4.20 3.90
CA ILE A 114 4.55 3.98 4.45
C ILE A 114 4.45 4.12 5.96
N HIS A 115 4.72 3.04 6.67
CA HIS A 115 4.78 3.03 8.12
C HIS A 115 6.25 2.95 8.55
N LEU A 116 6.74 4.02 9.12
CA LEU A 116 8.10 4.08 9.67
C LEU A 116 8.10 3.67 11.15
N PRO A 117 9.23 3.15 11.68
CA PRO A 117 9.35 2.86 13.09
C PRO A 117 9.01 4.08 13.95
N GLU A 118 8.40 3.86 15.12
CA GLU A 118 8.02 4.87 16.09
C GLU A 118 7.02 5.93 15.58
N ASN A 119 6.45 5.73 14.40
CA ASN A 119 5.43 6.60 13.82
C ASN A 119 4.03 6.15 14.24
N LYS A 120 3.12 7.12 14.40
CA LYS A 120 1.70 6.80 14.59
C LYS A 120 1.07 6.35 13.28
N SER A 121 0.14 5.43 13.37
CA SER A 121 -0.75 5.11 12.25
C SER A 121 -1.55 6.36 11.84
N VAL A 122 -1.81 6.48 10.56
CA VAL A 122 -2.69 7.54 10.04
C VAL A 122 -4.14 7.15 10.30
N GLY A 123 -4.82 7.98 11.06
CA GLY A 123 -6.22 7.77 11.42
C GLY A 123 -6.45 6.76 12.55
N GLY A 124 -7.61 6.84 13.18
CA GLY A 124 -8.12 5.84 14.10
C GLY A 124 -8.78 4.69 13.34
N PHE A 125 -9.25 3.68 14.07
CA PHE A 125 -10.09 2.63 13.47
C PHE A 125 -11.36 3.26 12.92
N HIS A 126 -11.66 2.94 11.68
CA HIS A 126 -12.82 3.47 10.95
C HIS A 126 -13.23 2.52 9.84
N ARG A 127 -14.38 2.76 9.28
CA ARG A 127 -14.83 2.15 8.04
C ARG A 127 -14.91 3.23 6.99
N ASP A 128 -14.52 2.92 5.77
CA ASP A 128 -14.52 3.90 4.67
C ASP A 128 -15.93 4.42 4.37
N ARG A 129 -16.96 3.59 4.56
CA ARG A 129 -18.35 4.03 4.43
C ARG A 129 -18.74 5.15 5.41
N ASP A 130 -18.07 5.27 6.57
CA ASP A 130 -18.30 6.34 7.54
C ASP A 130 -17.80 7.69 7.00
N TYR A 131 -16.99 7.64 5.93
CA TYR A 131 -16.49 8.79 5.17
C TYR A 131 -17.11 8.93 3.77
N ASN A 132 -18.35 8.45 3.60
CA ASN A 132 -19.12 8.52 2.36
C ASN A 132 -18.57 7.71 1.19
N HIS A 133 -17.80 6.66 1.46
CA HIS A 133 -17.45 5.69 0.43
C HIS A 133 -18.64 4.78 0.11
N PRO A 134 -18.76 4.29 -1.14
CA PRO A 134 -19.80 3.35 -1.51
C PRO A 134 -19.78 2.09 -0.64
N ILE A 135 -20.94 1.54 -0.35
CA ILE A 135 -21.04 0.30 0.46
C ILE A 135 -20.45 -0.92 -0.26
N GLU A 136 -20.41 -0.87 -1.58
CA GLU A 136 -19.84 -1.89 -2.45
C GLU A 136 -18.32 -1.78 -2.62
N GLU A 137 -17.71 -0.76 -2.03
CA GLU A 137 -16.25 -0.58 -2.11
C GLU A 137 -15.52 -1.66 -1.32
N ILE A 138 -14.53 -2.26 -1.95
CA ILE A 138 -13.68 -3.29 -1.36
C ILE A 138 -12.25 -2.77 -1.35
N ASN A 139 -11.67 -2.70 -0.17
CA ASN A 139 -10.27 -2.40 0.00
C ASN A 139 -9.40 -3.64 -0.19
N ILE A 140 -8.43 -3.53 -1.06
CA ILE A 140 -7.41 -4.56 -1.26
C ILE A 140 -6.08 -3.99 -0.77
N TRP A 141 -5.58 -4.57 0.30
CA TRP A 141 -4.31 -4.20 0.87
C TRP A 141 -3.22 -5.16 0.40
N VAL A 142 -2.19 -4.61 -0.27
CA VAL A 142 -1.09 -5.37 -0.84
C VAL A 142 0.19 -4.99 -0.09
N PRO A 143 0.74 -5.88 0.75
CA PRO A 143 2.02 -5.62 1.40
C PRO A 143 3.14 -5.62 0.37
N ILE A 144 4.05 -4.65 0.46
CA ILE A 144 5.27 -4.59 -0.35
C ILE A 144 6.51 -4.96 0.47
N THR A 145 6.30 -5.13 1.76
CA THR A 145 7.26 -5.65 2.74
C THR A 145 6.52 -6.60 3.67
N SER A 146 7.22 -7.43 4.42
CA SER A 146 6.59 -8.23 5.47
C SER A 146 5.87 -7.33 6.47
N ALA A 147 4.61 -7.63 6.75
CA ALA A 147 3.73 -6.81 7.57
C ALA A 147 3.18 -7.64 8.74
N PHE A 148 3.47 -7.20 9.95
CA PHE A 148 3.13 -7.93 11.18
C PHE A 148 3.05 -6.97 12.38
N ASN A 149 2.39 -7.39 13.45
CA ASN A 149 2.27 -6.61 14.69
C ASN A 149 1.76 -5.17 14.46
N THR A 150 2.63 -4.18 14.64
CA THR A 150 2.28 -2.76 14.55
C THR A 150 2.50 -2.13 13.16
N ASN A 151 3.20 -2.83 12.26
CA ASN A 151 3.46 -2.34 10.90
C ASN A 151 2.48 -2.89 9.84
N THR A 152 1.35 -3.37 10.26
CA THR A 152 0.32 -3.98 9.41
C THR A 152 -1.03 -3.32 9.60
N ILE A 153 -2.00 -3.71 8.78
CA ILE A 153 -3.41 -3.35 9.02
C ILE A 153 -3.97 -4.17 10.17
N TRP A 154 -4.87 -3.56 10.92
CA TRP A 154 -5.63 -4.19 11.97
C TRP A 154 -7.09 -4.25 11.55
N ILE A 155 -7.68 -5.40 11.60
CA ILE A 155 -9.07 -5.59 11.20
C ILE A 155 -9.87 -6.36 12.25
N GLU A 156 -11.18 -6.13 12.22
CA GLU A 156 -12.15 -6.85 13.06
C GLU A 156 -12.24 -8.32 12.64
N SER A 157 -12.54 -9.21 13.57
CA SER A 157 -12.82 -10.61 13.27
C SER A 157 -14.11 -10.78 12.48
N GLU A 158 -15.11 -9.98 12.79
CA GLU A 158 -16.39 -9.88 12.12
C GLU A 158 -16.88 -8.43 12.16
N PHE A 159 -17.81 -8.12 11.29
CA PHE A 159 -18.42 -6.80 11.19
C PHE A 159 -19.02 -6.33 12.54
N ASP A 160 -18.70 -5.11 12.94
CA ASP A 160 -19.18 -4.43 14.15
C ASP A 160 -18.75 -5.03 15.51
N LYS A 161 -17.73 -5.88 15.53
CA LYS A 161 -17.20 -6.41 16.81
C LYS A 161 -16.23 -5.50 17.53
N ALA A 162 -15.58 -4.61 16.81
CA ALA A 162 -14.53 -3.72 17.32
C ALA A 162 -13.35 -4.45 18.03
N ASP A 163 -13.16 -5.74 17.73
CA ASP A 163 -12.11 -6.60 18.29
C ASP A 163 -10.88 -6.65 17.38
N TYR A 164 -10.38 -5.50 17.02
CA TYR A 164 -9.30 -5.32 16.06
C TYR A 164 -8.05 -6.13 16.40
N SER A 165 -7.53 -6.84 15.43
CA SER A 165 -6.29 -7.61 15.54
C SER A 165 -5.39 -7.40 14.33
N PRO A 166 -4.06 -7.47 14.50
CA PRO A 166 -3.13 -7.28 13.41
C PRO A 166 -3.20 -8.45 12.42
N MET A 167 -3.04 -8.12 11.15
CA MET A 167 -2.80 -9.11 10.11
C MET A 167 -1.32 -9.48 10.07
N ASN A 168 -1.01 -10.77 9.98
CA ASN A 168 0.36 -11.23 9.70
C ASN A 168 0.42 -11.64 8.23
N LEU A 169 1.09 -10.85 7.43
CA LEU A 169 1.20 -11.02 5.99
C LEU A 169 2.68 -11.07 5.61
N ASN A 170 3.08 -12.16 5.01
CA ASN A 170 4.42 -12.32 4.47
C ASN A 170 4.43 -11.82 3.03
N PHE A 171 5.55 -11.21 2.68
CA PHE A 171 5.85 -10.81 1.31
C PHE A 171 6.76 -11.85 0.68
#